data_4a32dad06f4d8e39e4be309a47fb0641
#
_entry.id   4a32dad06f4d8e39e4be309a47fb0641
#
_cell.length_a   1.000
_cell.length_b   1.000
_cell.length_c   1.000
_cell.angle_alpha   90.00
_cell.angle_beta   90.00
_cell.angle_gamma   90.00
#
_symmetry.space_group_name_H-M   'P 1'
#
loop_
_entity.id
_entity.type
_entity.pdbx_description
1 polymer ?
#
loop_
_entity_poly.entity_id
_entity_poly.type
_entity_poly.pdbx_seq_one_letter_code
_entity_poly.pdbx_strand_id
1 'polypeptide(L)'
;MKRVKFIDLFAGIGGIRKGFEIAFKKCGYDTECVLTSEIKPHACKVLEANHPQETIKGDITSIDEKSIPDFDFLLAGFPCQAFSYAGRRLGFQDTRGTLFFEVERILKEKRPFGFILENVEGLVTHDREDSKQPIGKTLSVILGNLEALGYNVTWKVLNSKDFGLAQERKRIYIVGTDKENVALDGFIVQQAKLFEILENGHPTINTEFTRLLMSHFKPEELYGKSIKDKRGGNDNIHSWDIEIKGAVSDEQKKLLNMMSHERRKKKWALMHGIKWMDGMPLTEEMIGEFYQSENLKDMLEDLVAKGYLKKEYPKALVIEHTIFGDREVRRQDPTKKAGYNIVAGKLSFEINKILDPQGIAPTLVAMDMKKLFVVDNGGVRPLTLREGLRLFGYPDDFQFPVNQEEGFDLLGNTVAVPVIAAVAERLANAYNKYQN
;
A
#
# COMPACT_ATOMS: atom_id res chain seq x y z
N MET A 1 18.84 -13.78 31.89
CA MET A 1 17.56 -14.04 31.19
C MET A 1 17.69 -15.31 30.37
N LYS A 2 16.62 -16.10 30.23
CA LYS A 2 16.60 -17.22 29.27
C LYS A 2 16.74 -16.64 27.87
N ARG A 3 17.54 -17.29 27.01
CA ARG A 3 17.78 -16.82 25.64
C ARG A 3 16.87 -17.56 24.66
N VAL A 4 16.26 -16.83 23.72
CA VAL A 4 15.43 -17.36 22.65
C VAL A 4 16.11 -17.08 21.30
N LYS A 5 16.30 -18.13 20.51
CA LYS A 5 16.92 -18.04 19.19
C LYS A 5 15.85 -17.94 18.10
N PHE A 6 16.10 -17.14 17.10
CA PHE A 6 15.20 -17.01 15.95
C PHE A 6 15.96 -16.79 14.65
N ILE A 7 15.25 -16.99 13.54
CA ILE A 7 15.71 -16.60 12.20
C ILE A 7 14.74 -15.59 11.60
N ASP A 8 15.27 -14.67 10.77
CA ASP A 8 14.48 -13.64 10.08
C ASP A 8 14.67 -13.78 8.55
N LEU A 9 13.65 -14.25 7.87
CA LEU A 9 13.63 -14.52 6.43
C LEU A 9 12.89 -13.41 5.69
N PHE A 10 13.43 -13.01 4.54
CA PHE A 10 12.91 -11.86 3.79
C PHE A 10 12.86 -10.62 4.69
N ALA A 11 13.93 -10.40 5.42
CA ALA A 11 13.96 -9.52 6.59
C ALA A 11 13.61 -8.06 6.30
N GLY A 12 13.76 -7.60 5.04
CA GLY A 12 13.57 -6.20 4.70
C GLY A 12 14.48 -5.32 5.54
N ILE A 13 13.91 -4.41 6.31
CA ILE A 13 14.66 -3.59 7.27
C ILE A 13 14.56 -4.09 8.73
N GLY A 14 14.17 -5.36 8.91
CA GLY A 14 14.11 -5.99 10.24
C GLY A 14 12.85 -5.63 11.05
N GLY A 15 11.73 -5.32 10.38
CA GLY A 15 10.50 -4.89 11.09
C GLY A 15 9.84 -5.98 11.91
N ILE A 16 9.78 -7.22 11.39
CA ILE A 16 9.23 -8.37 12.13
C ILE A 16 10.15 -8.68 13.31
N ARG A 17 11.45 -8.76 13.06
CA ARG A 17 12.46 -8.92 14.08
C ARG A 17 12.33 -7.89 15.21
N LYS A 18 12.25 -6.59 14.88
CA LYS A 18 12.15 -5.51 15.86
C LYS A 18 10.95 -5.68 16.78
N GLY A 19 9.78 -5.99 16.24
CA GLY A 19 8.58 -6.26 17.03
C GLY A 19 8.72 -7.51 17.91
N PHE A 20 9.29 -8.57 17.38
CA PHE A 20 9.58 -9.81 18.10
C PHE A 20 10.53 -9.56 19.28
N GLU A 21 11.66 -8.89 19.07
CA GLU A 21 12.64 -8.56 20.10
C GLU A 21 12.03 -7.72 21.23
N ILE A 22 11.21 -6.71 20.90
CA ILE A 22 10.49 -5.88 21.88
C ILE A 22 9.59 -6.74 22.76
N ALA A 23 8.79 -7.62 22.16
CA ALA A 23 7.84 -8.45 22.88
C ALA A 23 8.52 -9.48 23.80
N PHE A 24 9.51 -10.20 23.29
CA PHE A 24 10.23 -11.21 24.06
C PHE A 24 11.03 -10.60 25.22
N LYS A 25 11.67 -9.44 24.99
CA LYS A 25 12.33 -8.68 26.05
C LYS A 25 11.37 -8.26 27.17
N LYS A 26 10.16 -7.78 26.81
CA LYS A 26 9.09 -7.44 27.76
C LYS A 26 8.65 -8.66 28.57
N CYS A 27 8.68 -9.87 27.98
CA CYS A 27 8.35 -11.13 28.64
C CYS A 27 9.54 -11.76 29.40
N GLY A 28 10.67 -11.07 29.53
CA GLY A 28 11.83 -11.49 30.31
C GLY A 28 12.83 -12.39 29.58
N TYR A 29 12.78 -12.44 28.26
CA TYR A 29 13.74 -13.17 27.43
C TYR A 29 14.77 -12.24 26.81
N ASP A 30 15.97 -12.77 26.64
CA ASP A 30 16.98 -12.23 25.72
C ASP A 30 16.83 -12.93 24.37
N THR A 31 17.06 -12.23 23.26
CA THR A 31 16.87 -12.77 21.92
C THR A 31 18.17 -12.80 21.11
N GLU A 32 18.34 -13.84 20.30
CA GLU A 32 19.48 -14.02 19.42
C GLU A 32 19.01 -14.40 18.02
N CYS A 33 19.27 -13.54 17.02
CA CYS A 33 19.05 -13.88 15.62
C CYS A 33 20.23 -14.71 15.12
N VAL A 34 19.97 -15.96 14.76
CA VAL A 34 21.01 -16.89 14.29
C VAL A 34 21.14 -16.96 12.78
N LEU A 35 20.16 -16.40 12.05
CA LEU A 35 20.21 -16.24 10.59
C LEU A 35 19.30 -15.10 10.17
N THR A 36 19.84 -14.17 9.39
CA THR A 36 19.09 -13.13 8.67
C THR A 36 19.27 -13.32 7.16
N SER A 37 18.18 -13.44 6.41
CA SER A 37 18.19 -13.56 4.94
C SER A 37 17.46 -12.38 4.29
N GLU A 38 18.19 -11.66 3.44
CA GLU A 38 17.70 -10.54 2.64
C GLU A 38 18.54 -10.37 1.37
N ILE A 39 17.91 -10.09 0.22
CA ILE A 39 18.62 -9.95 -1.07
C ILE A 39 18.74 -8.49 -1.54
N LYS A 40 17.94 -7.58 -0.99
CA LYS A 40 17.87 -6.19 -1.43
C LYS A 40 19.03 -5.38 -0.86
N PRO A 41 19.97 -4.83 -1.69
CA PRO A 41 21.22 -4.24 -1.16
C PRO A 41 20.99 -3.10 -0.16
N HIS A 42 20.01 -2.21 -0.42
CA HIS A 42 19.71 -1.10 0.50
C HIS A 42 19.00 -1.56 1.78
N ALA A 43 18.27 -2.68 1.76
CA ALA A 43 17.75 -3.30 2.98
C ALA A 43 18.89 -3.91 3.81
N CYS A 44 19.80 -4.63 3.17
CA CYS A 44 21.01 -5.16 3.84
C CYS A 44 21.83 -4.06 4.52
N LYS A 45 22.02 -2.91 3.84
CA LYS A 45 22.71 -1.75 4.42
C LYS A 45 22.05 -1.23 5.71
N VAL A 46 20.71 -1.23 5.77
CA VAL A 46 19.96 -0.85 6.98
C VAL A 46 20.13 -1.91 8.07
N LEU A 47 20.03 -3.18 7.72
CA LEU A 47 20.24 -4.29 8.67
C LEU A 47 21.66 -4.25 9.26
N GLU A 48 22.69 -4.10 8.45
CA GLU A 48 24.09 -3.97 8.88
C GLU A 48 24.30 -2.79 9.83
N ALA A 49 23.65 -1.65 9.57
CA ALA A 49 23.75 -0.48 10.45
C ALA A 49 23.11 -0.71 11.82
N ASN A 50 22.05 -1.51 11.90
CA ASN A 50 21.36 -1.80 13.15
C ASN A 50 21.87 -3.08 13.85
N HIS A 51 22.54 -3.98 13.11
CA HIS A 51 23.06 -5.26 13.61
C HIS A 51 24.48 -5.52 13.09
N PRO A 52 25.47 -4.69 13.46
CA PRO A 52 26.80 -4.69 12.84
C PRO A 52 27.63 -5.96 13.14
N GLN A 53 27.22 -6.78 14.09
CA GLN A 53 27.87 -8.03 14.44
C GLN A 53 27.34 -9.26 13.70
N GLU A 54 26.30 -9.09 12.88
CA GLU A 54 25.63 -10.18 12.19
C GLU A 54 26.03 -10.24 10.72
N THR A 55 26.06 -11.45 10.19
CA THR A 55 26.25 -11.66 8.75
C THR A 55 24.89 -11.87 8.10
N ILE A 56 24.51 -10.96 7.21
CA ILE A 56 23.29 -11.11 6.43
C ILE A 56 23.55 -12.11 5.31
N LYS A 57 22.75 -13.17 5.27
CA LYS A 57 22.75 -14.13 4.17
C LYS A 57 21.85 -13.62 3.05
N GLY A 58 22.26 -13.86 1.82
CA GLY A 58 21.50 -13.44 0.64
C GLY A 58 20.24 -14.27 0.42
N ASP A 59 20.15 -14.90 -0.75
CA ASP A 59 18.98 -15.66 -1.19
C ASP A 59 18.81 -16.95 -0.37
N ILE A 60 17.65 -17.05 0.29
CA ILE A 60 17.28 -18.21 1.11
C ILE A 60 17.18 -19.51 0.31
N THR A 61 16.89 -19.41 -1.00
CA THR A 61 16.80 -20.58 -1.90
C THR A 61 18.14 -21.30 -2.09
N SER A 62 19.25 -20.61 -1.82
CA SER A 62 20.61 -21.15 -1.92
C SER A 62 21.17 -21.67 -0.58
N ILE A 63 20.41 -21.55 0.50
CA ILE A 63 20.82 -21.99 1.84
C ILE A 63 20.28 -23.40 2.12
N ASP A 64 21.17 -24.35 2.39
CA ASP A 64 20.78 -25.67 2.86
C ASP A 64 20.18 -25.58 4.27
N GLU A 65 18.93 -26.01 4.43
CA GLU A 65 18.18 -25.97 5.70
C GLU A 65 18.89 -26.71 6.82
N LYS A 66 19.65 -27.76 6.52
CA LYS A 66 20.44 -28.51 7.50
C LYS A 66 21.59 -27.70 8.08
N SER A 67 22.12 -26.77 7.29
CA SER A 67 23.24 -25.89 7.72
C SER A 67 22.78 -24.74 8.64
N ILE A 68 21.48 -24.47 8.72
CA ILE A 68 20.93 -23.43 9.60
C ILE A 68 21.08 -23.90 11.06
N PRO A 69 21.60 -23.05 11.98
CA PRO A 69 21.62 -23.40 13.41
C PRO A 69 20.22 -23.65 13.96
N ASP A 70 20.10 -24.42 15.05
CA ASP A 70 18.81 -24.64 15.69
C ASP A 70 18.29 -23.35 16.32
N PHE A 71 16.98 -23.13 16.24
CA PHE A 71 16.28 -21.93 16.69
C PHE A 71 14.88 -22.26 17.20
N ASP A 72 14.32 -21.34 17.98
CA ASP A 72 13.00 -21.49 18.61
C ASP A 72 11.88 -20.90 17.75
N PHE A 73 12.16 -19.84 16.97
CA PHE A 73 11.14 -19.15 16.16
C PHE A 73 11.62 -18.81 14.75
N LEU A 74 10.71 -18.96 13.78
CA LEU A 74 10.91 -18.49 12.41
C LEU A 74 10.06 -17.24 12.17
N LEU A 75 10.69 -16.15 11.71
CA LEU A 75 10.03 -14.92 11.30
C LEU A 75 10.15 -14.78 9.78
N ALA A 76 9.03 -14.45 9.09
CA ALA A 76 9.08 -14.24 7.65
C ALA A 76 7.98 -13.30 7.14
N GLY A 77 8.39 -12.26 6.40
CA GLY A 77 7.53 -11.45 5.56
C GLY A 77 7.72 -11.83 4.09
N PHE A 78 7.24 -13.00 3.67
CA PHE A 78 7.52 -13.51 2.33
C PHE A 78 6.86 -12.67 1.23
N PRO A 79 7.52 -12.48 0.04
CA PRO A 79 7.04 -11.62 -1.01
C PRO A 79 5.65 -11.97 -1.52
N CYS A 80 4.79 -10.95 -1.62
CA CYS A 80 3.40 -11.11 -2.02
C CYS A 80 3.07 -10.51 -3.39
N GLN A 81 4.06 -10.16 -4.20
CA GLN A 81 3.81 -9.52 -5.50
C GLN A 81 2.90 -10.36 -6.41
N ALA A 82 2.92 -11.67 -6.26
CA ALA A 82 1.97 -12.59 -6.88
C ALA A 82 0.56 -12.49 -6.32
N PHE A 83 0.38 -11.99 -5.08
CA PHE A 83 -0.89 -11.98 -4.33
C PHE A 83 -1.48 -10.58 -4.14
N SER A 84 -0.77 -9.48 -4.53
CA SER A 84 -1.26 -8.13 -4.30
C SER A 84 -2.30 -7.69 -5.33
N TYR A 85 -3.20 -6.78 -4.95
CA TYR A 85 -4.14 -6.12 -5.88
C TYR A 85 -3.43 -5.31 -6.97
N ALA A 86 -2.21 -4.87 -6.73
CA ALA A 86 -1.37 -4.15 -7.70
C ALA A 86 -0.56 -5.08 -8.60
N GLY A 87 -0.40 -6.36 -8.24
CA GLY A 87 0.28 -7.38 -9.03
C GLY A 87 -0.65 -8.09 -10.04
N ARG A 88 -0.08 -8.99 -10.84
CA ARG A 88 -0.84 -9.76 -11.84
C ARG A 88 -1.66 -10.91 -11.25
N ARG A 89 -1.67 -11.11 -9.94
CA ARG A 89 -2.37 -12.18 -9.20
C ARG A 89 -2.08 -13.59 -9.74
N LEU A 90 -0.83 -13.88 -10.08
CA LEU A 90 -0.43 -15.16 -10.66
C LEU A 90 -0.32 -16.30 -9.63
N GLY A 91 -0.42 -16.00 -8.33
CA GLY A 91 -0.35 -17.00 -7.26
C GLY A 91 0.94 -17.84 -7.31
N PHE A 92 0.81 -19.15 -7.20
CA PHE A 92 1.93 -20.10 -7.29
C PHE A 92 2.50 -20.26 -8.72
N GLN A 93 1.91 -19.66 -9.75
CA GLN A 93 2.47 -19.64 -11.11
C GLN A 93 3.60 -18.59 -11.25
N ASP A 94 3.70 -17.63 -10.31
CA ASP A 94 4.82 -16.69 -10.24
C ASP A 94 5.93 -17.31 -9.37
N THR A 95 7.18 -17.25 -9.82
CA THR A 95 8.34 -17.75 -9.08
C THR A 95 8.45 -17.18 -7.66
N ARG A 96 7.92 -15.97 -7.42
CA ARG A 96 7.86 -15.34 -6.11
C ARG A 96 6.78 -15.92 -5.19
N GLY A 97 5.73 -16.54 -5.73
CA GLY A 97 4.73 -17.29 -4.96
C GLY A 97 5.29 -18.61 -4.42
N THR A 98 6.40 -19.09 -4.97
CA THR A 98 7.08 -20.32 -4.51
C THR A 98 7.92 -20.09 -3.25
N LEU A 99 8.21 -18.84 -2.85
CA LEU A 99 9.05 -18.54 -1.69
C LEU A 99 8.40 -18.92 -0.34
N PHE A 100 7.09 -19.13 -0.28
CA PHE A 100 6.46 -19.78 0.88
C PHE A 100 7.00 -21.20 1.10
N PHE A 101 7.32 -21.93 0.04
CA PHE A 101 7.85 -23.30 0.17
C PHE A 101 9.27 -23.34 0.75
N GLU A 102 10.01 -22.23 0.70
CA GLU A 102 11.28 -22.10 1.42
C GLU A 102 11.05 -22.02 2.94
N VAL A 103 9.99 -21.30 3.36
CA VAL A 103 9.57 -21.28 4.76
C VAL A 103 9.13 -22.67 5.19
N GLU A 104 8.30 -23.35 4.41
CA GLU A 104 7.83 -24.71 4.68
C GLU A 104 9.00 -25.72 4.79
N ARG A 105 9.97 -25.66 3.87
CA ARG A 105 11.18 -26.50 3.86
C ARG A 105 11.96 -26.39 5.16
N ILE A 106 12.18 -25.16 5.63
CA ILE A 106 12.93 -24.90 6.86
C ILE A 106 12.12 -25.33 8.08
N LEU A 107 10.81 -25.03 8.14
CA LEU A 107 9.95 -25.48 9.23
C LEU A 107 9.89 -27.01 9.33
N LYS A 108 9.88 -27.71 8.21
CA LYS A 108 9.89 -29.17 8.14
C LYS A 108 11.17 -29.78 8.72
N GLU A 109 12.32 -29.23 8.36
CA GLU A 109 13.63 -29.74 8.81
C GLU A 109 13.92 -29.37 10.27
N LYS A 110 13.73 -28.07 10.63
CA LYS A 110 14.17 -27.54 11.92
C LYS A 110 13.16 -27.66 13.06
N ARG A 111 11.88 -27.77 12.75
CA ARG A 111 10.82 -27.98 13.74
C ARG A 111 10.88 -27.00 14.93
N PRO A 112 11.01 -25.68 14.71
CA PRO A 112 11.03 -24.71 15.79
C PRO A 112 9.74 -24.75 16.63
N PHE A 113 9.76 -24.17 17.82
CA PHE A 113 8.57 -24.01 18.66
C PHE A 113 7.44 -23.29 17.94
N GLY A 114 7.76 -22.24 17.16
CA GLY A 114 6.73 -21.50 16.47
C GLY A 114 7.25 -20.58 15.37
N PHE A 115 6.32 -19.86 14.76
CA PHE A 115 6.62 -18.91 13.68
C PHE A 115 5.65 -17.74 13.65
N ILE A 116 6.10 -16.65 13.03
CA ILE A 116 5.29 -15.49 12.60
C ILE A 116 5.49 -15.30 11.11
N LEU A 117 4.40 -15.39 10.34
CA LEU A 117 4.37 -15.06 8.92
C LEU A 117 3.49 -13.82 8.71
N GLU A 118 3.95 -12.89 7.89
CA GLU A 118 3.19 -11.69 7.51
C GLU A 118 2.99 -11.64 6.00
N ASN A 119 1.83 -11.11 5.59
CA ASN A 119 1.55 -10.85 4.18
C ASN A 119 0.46 -9.78 3.99
N VAL A 120 0.19 -9.38 2.75
CA VAL A 120 -0.89 -8.42 2.46
C VAL A 120 -2.27 -9.03 2.70
N GLU A 121 -3.24 -8.17 3.08
CA GLU A 121 -4.66 -8.55 3.20
C GLU A 121 -5.20 -9.28 1.96
N GLY A 122 -4.72 -8.90 0.77
CA GLY A 122 -5.15 -9.52 -0.49
C GLY A 122 -4.94 -11.03 -0.59
N LEU A 123 -4.03 -11.61 0.22
CA LEU A 123 -3.81 -13.05 0.30
C LEU A 123 -5.07 -13.81 0.75
N VAL A 124 -5.89 -13.21 1.62
CA VAL A 124 -7.12 -13.84 2.14
C VAL A 124 -8.11 -14.19 1.03
N THR A 125 -8.18 -13.33 0.01
CA THR A 125 -9.17 -13.50 -1.07
C THR A 125 -8.55 -13.89 -2.42
N HIS A 126 -7.26 -14.17 -2.41
CA HIS A 126 -6.55 -14.57 -3.61
C HIS A 126 -7.08 -15.90 -4.14
N ASP A 127 -7.33 -16.00 -5.44
CA ASP A 127 -7.84 -17.20 -6.14
C ASP A 127 -9.16 -17.76 -5.61
N ARG A 128 -10.02 -16.91 -5.06
CA ARG A 128 -11.39 -17.33 -4.75
C ARG A 128 -12.12 -17.69 -6.03
N GLU A 129 -12.72 -18.87 -6.06
CA GLU A 129 -13.61 -19.31 -7.13
C GLU A 129 -15.03 -18.76 -6.94
N ASP A 130 -15.50 -18.68 -5.69
CA ASP A 130 -16.79 -18.10 -5.32
C ASP A 130 -16.56 -16.99 -4.26
N SER A 131 -17.25 -15.86 -4.43
CA SER A 131 -17.24 -14.75 -3.47
C SER A 131 -17.74 -15.12 -2.08
N LYS A 132 -18.49 -16.22 -1.95
CA LYS A 132 -19.01 -16.76 -0.68
C LYS A 132 -17.97 -17.55 0.10
N GLN A 133 -16.87 -18.00 -0.53
CA GLN A 133 -15.81 -18.70 0.19
C GLN A 133 -15.13 -17.73 1.17
N PRO A 134 -14.86 -18.12 2.42
CA PRO A 134 -14.21 -17.25 3.40
C PRO A 134 -12.77 -16.91 3.02
N ILE A 135 -12.02 -17.85 2.45
CA ILE A 135 -10.62 -17.72 2.03
C ILE A 135 -10.41 -18.21 0.59
N GLY A 136 -9.35 -17.72 -0.05
CA GLY A 136 -8.93 -18.17 -1.37
C GLY A 136 -8.08 -19.45 -1.33
N LYS A 137 -7.87 -20.07 -2.50
CA LYS A 137 -7.08 -21.31 -2.63
C LYS A 137 -5.66 -21.16 -2.09
N THR A 138 -4.99 -20.07 -2.40
CA THR A 138 -3.60 -19.84 -2.01
C THR A 138 -3.45 -19.87 -0.48
N LEU A 139 -4.29 -19.14 0.25
CA LEU A 139 -4.25 -19.15 1.71
C LEU A 139 -4.61 -20.53 2.27
N SER A 140 -5.59 -21.19 1.69
CA SER A 140 -5.99 -22.56 2.10
C SER A 140 -4.81 -23.56 1.97
N VAL A 141 -4.03 -23.48 0.88
CA VAL A 141 -2.83 -24.31 0.67
C VAL A 141 -1.76 -24.01 1.73
N ILE A 142 -1.49 -22.72 1.97
CA ILE A 142 -0.51 -22.28 2.98
C ILE A 142 -0.89 -22.85 4.37
N LEU A 143 -2.13 -22.66 4.80
CA LEU A 143 -2.59 -23.14 6.10
C LEU A 143 -2.54 -24.66 6.18
N GLY A 144 -3.04 -25.36 5.15
CA GLY A 144 -3.02 -26.84 5.11
C GLY A 144 -1.61 -27.43 5.18
N ASN A 145 -0.61 -26.82 4.50
CA ASN A 145 0.77 -27.28 4.59
C ASN A 145 1.37 -27.07 5.98
N LEU A 146 1.11 -25.93 6.60
CA LEU A 146 1.59 -25.64 7.96
C LEU A 146 0.95 -26.58 8.99
N GLU A 147 -0.34 -26.87 8.88
CA GLU A 147 -1.06 -27.82 9.71
C GLU A 147 -0.57 -29.26 9.49
N ALA A 148 -0.29 -29.64 8.22
CA ALA A 148 0.27 -30.95 7.88
C ALA A 148 1.67 -31.16 8.48
N LEU A 149 2.43 -30.08 8.71
CA LEU A 149 3.67 -30.12 9.48
C LEU A 149 3.43 -30.30 10.99
N GLY A 150 2.18 -30.33 11.47
CA GLY A 150 1.81 -30.54 12.87
C GLY A 150 1.81 -29.27 13.72
N TYR A 151 1.79 -28.09 13.11
CA TYR A 151 1.62 -26.84 13.85
C TYR A 151 0.16 -26.52 14.11
N ASN A 152 -0.12 -25.96 15.27
CA ASN A 152 -1.41 -25.35 15.58
C ASN A 152 -1.42 -23.92 15.00
N VAL A 153 -2.14 -23.73 13.90
CA VAL A 153 -2.07 -22.51 13.11
C VAL A 153 -3.27 -21.60 13.40
N THR A 154 -2.99 -20.33 13.62
CA THR A 154 -4.01 -19.27 13.74
C THR A 154 -3.63 -18.12 12.83
N TRP A 155 -4.62 -17.49 12.21
CA TRP A 155 -4.38 -16.32 11.38
C TRP A 155 -5.44 -15.24 11.59
N LYS A 156 -5.06 -13.98 11.36
CA LYS A 156 -5.97 -12.85 11.42
C LYS A 156 -5.46 -11.67 10.57
N VAL A 157 -6.39 -10.91 10.01
CA VAL A 157 -6.08 -9.59 9.43
C VAL A 157 -6.16 -8.56 10.56
N LEU A 158 -5.04 -7.87 10.79
CA LEU A 158 -4.92 -6.80 11.77
C LEU A 158 -4.63 -5.48 11.06
N ASN A 159 -5.09 -4.37 11.64
CA ASN A 159 -4.91 -3.05 11.10
C ASN A 159 -4.01 -2.21 12.03
N SER A 160 -2.93 -1.66 11.51
CA SER A 160 -1.93 -0.89 12.28
C SER A 160 -2.54 0.27 13.07
N LYS A 161 -3.61 0.89 12.58
CA LYS A 161 -4.30 1.99 13.29
C LYS A 161 -4.88 1.59 14.66
N ASP A 162 -5.12 0.30 14.87
CA ASP A 162 -5.66 -0.23 16.12
C ASP A 162 -4.54 -0.52 17.14
N PHE A 163 -3.28 -0.31 16.78
CA PHE A 163 -2.07 -0.58 17.57
C PHE A 163 -1.21 0.67 17.82
N GLY A 164 -1.85 1.85 17.89
CA GLY A 164 -1.17 3.10 18.21
C GLY A 164 -0.36 3.70 17.06
N LEU A 165 -0.68 3.38 15.81
CA LEU A 165 -0.05 4.00 14.65
C LEU A 165 -1.01 4.91 13.89
N ALA A 166 -0.53 6.08 13.50
CA ALA A 166 -1.28 7.02 12.67
C ALA A 166 -1.30 6.61 11.19
N GLN A 167 -1.46 5.30 10.91
CA GLN A 167 -1.51 4.73 9.57
C GLN A 167 -2.56 3.63 9.49
N GLU A 168 -3.36 3.64 8.43
CA GLU A 168 -4.23 2.53 8.10
C GLU A 168 -3.50 1.53 7.20
N ARG A 169 -3.06 0.40 7.77
CA ARG A 169 -2.38 -0.67 7.05
C ARG A 169 -2.88 -2.04 7.52
N LYS A 170 -3.64 -2.70 6.68
CA LYS A 170 -4.15 -4.05 6.96
C LYS A 170 -3.19 -5.11 6.41
N ARG A 171 -2.86 -6.08 7.27
CA ARG A 171 -2.01 -7.22 6.91
C ARG A 171 -2.56 -8.48 7.54
N ILE A 172 -2.38 -9.61 6.86
CA ILE A 172 -2.61 -10.92 7.46
C ILE A 172 -1.37 -11.34 8.25
N TYR A 173 -1.61 -11.81 9.47
CA TYR A 173 -0.62 -12.42 10.32
C TYR A 173 -1.02 -13.88 10.51
N ILE A 174 -0.08 -14.80 10.25
CA ILE A 174 -0.25 -16.23 10.42
C ILE A 174 0.78 -16.65 11.45
N VAL A 175 0.32 -17.21 12.56
CA VAL A 175 1.18 -17.74 13.63
C VAL A 175 0.93 -19.21 13.83
N GLY A 176 1.96 -19.93 14.19
CA GLY A 176 1.83 -21.33 14.56
C GLY A 176 2.77 -21.69 15.69
N THR A 177 2.34 -22.66 16.52
CA THR A 177 3.19 -23.31 17.51
C THR A 177 3.02 -24.82 17.44
N ASP A 178 4.02 -25.57 17.87
CA ASP A 178 3.97 -27.03 17.96
C ASP A 178 3.17 -27.53 19.17
N LYS A 179 2.66 -26.63 20.04
CA LYS A 179 1.99 -26.97 21.30
C LYS A 179 0.49 -26.63 21.31
N GLU A 180 0.14 -25.37 21.12
CA GLU A 180 -1.24 -24.89 21.27
C GLU A 180 -1.57 -23.80 20.25
N ASN A 181 -2.87 -23.58 20.02
CA ASN A 181 -3.32 -22.42 19.23
C ASN A 181 -3.09 -21.12 20.00
N VAL A 182 -2.55 -20.12 19.33
CA VAL A 182 -2.32 -18.78 19.85
C VAL A 182 -3.39 -17.83 19.34
N ALA A 183 -4.26 -17.36 20.24
CA ALA A 183 -5.35 -16.45 19.88
C ALA A 183 -4.84 -15.07 19.44
N LEU A 184 -5.31 -14.62 18.29
CA LEU A 184 -5.04 -13.27 17.74
C LEU A 184 -6.25 -12.33 17.91
N ASP A 185 -6.99 -12.50 19.00
CA ASP A 185 -8.16 -11.71 19.37
C ASP A 185 -7.94 -10.94 20.68
N GLY A 186 -8.83 -9.97 20.98
CA GLY A 186 -8.83 -9.25 22.25
C GLY A 186 -7.60 -8.37 22.45
N PHE A 187 -7.03 -7.82 21.39
CA PHE A 187 -6.02 -6.77 21.51
C PHE A 187 -6.64 -5.45 22.00
N ILE A 188 -5.92 -4.75 22.88
CA ILE A 188 -6.33 -3.43 23.34
C ILE A 188 -6.11 -2.44 22.20
N VAL A 189 -7.19 -1.80 21.74
CA VAL A 189 -7.13 -0.81 20.67
C VAL A 189 -6.47 0.46 21.19
N GLN A 190 -5.43 0.90 20.50
CA GLN A 190 -4.74 2.17 20.74
C GLN A 190 -4.84 3.00 19.46
N GLN A 191 -5.16 4.28 19.58
CA GLN A 191 -5.26 5.19 18.46
C GLN A 191 -4.17 6.26 18.55
N ALA A 192 -3.66 6.68 17.40
CA ALA A 192 -2.74 7.79 17.27
C ALA A 192 -3.18 8.70 16.14
N LYS A 193 -2.73 9.93 16.17
CA LYS A 193 -2.96 10.93 15.13
C LYS A 193 -1.65 11.31 14.46
N LEU A 194 -1.74 11.73 13.21
CA LEU A 194 -0.57 12.02 12.40
C LEU A 194 0.31 13.14 13.03
N PHE A 195 -0.29 14.16 13.64
CA PHE A 195 0.46 15.26 14.24
C PHE A 195 1.46 14.81 15.32
N GLU A 196 1.22 13.65 15.97
CA GLU A 196 2.08 13.11 17.01
C GLU A 196 3.44 12.65 16.52
N ILE A 197 3.56 12.39 15.21
CA ILE A 197 4.78 11.89 14.59
C ILE A 197 5.43 12.88 13.62
N LEU A 198 4.73 13.97 13.28
CA LEU A 198 5.25 14.96 12.35
C LEU A 198 6.37 15.79 12.96
N GLU A 199 7.37 16.04 12.16
CA GLU A 199 8.42 17.01 12.42
C GLU A 199 7.99 18.40 11.93
N ASN A 200 8.54 19.47 12.48
CA ASN A 200 8.21 20.83 12.11
C ASN A 200 9.46 21.60 11.68
N GLY A 201 9.26 22.60 10.84
CA GLY A 201 10.32 23.52 10.44
C GLY A 201 11.18 23.03 9.28
N HIS A 202 10.75 21.97 8.57
CA HIS A 202 11.44 21.50 7.39
C HIS A 202 11.19 22.39 6.15
N PRO A 203 12.14 22.42 5.19
CA PRO A 203 11.96 23.16 3.95
C PRO A 203 10.73 22.68 3.17
N THR A 204 9.96 23.63 2.67
CA THR A 204 8.80 23.39 1.80
C THR A 204 9.21 23.39 0.34
N ILE A 205 8.45 22.74 -0.53
CA ILE A 205 8.70 22.74 -1.97
C ILE A 205 8.11 24.00 -2.58
N ASN A 206 8.92 24.69 -3.39
CA ASN A 206 8.53 25.91 -4.12
C ASN A 206 8.60 25.68 -5.63
N THR A 207 7.64 24.94 -6.17
CA THR A 207 7.42 24.76 -7.61
C THR A 207 6.31 25.69 -8.11
N GLU A 208 6.12 25.80 -9.40
CA GLU A 208 4.97 26.51 -9.96
C GLU A 208 3.65 25.92 -9.44
N PHE A 209 3.58 24.58 -9.39
CA PHE A 209 2.43 23.85 -8.87
C PHE A 209 2.10 24.23 -7.42
N THR A 210 3.09 24.18 -6.53
CA THR A 210 2.87 24.49 -5.10
C THR A 210 2.56 25.96 -4.88
N ARG A 211 3.14 26.88 -5.67
CA ARG A 211 2.77 28.30 -5.62
C ARG A 211 1.32 28.54 -6.02
N LEU A 212 0.86 27.91 -7.11
CA LEU A 212 -0.55 27.98 -7.52
C LEU A 212 -1.46 27.37 -6.47
N LEU A 213 -1.10 26.22 -5.91
CA LEU A 213 -1.87 25.58 -4.85
C LEU A 213 -2.05 26.52 -3.65
N MET A 214 -0.96 27.13 -3.17
CA MET A 214 -0.97 28.02 -2.01
C MET A 214 -1.58 29.41 -2.30
N SER A 215 -1.70 29.83 -3.56
CA SER A 215 -2.40 31.07 -3.94
C SER A 215 -3.92 30.92 -3.97
N HIS A 216 -4.43 29.69 -4.14
CA HIS A 216 -5.87 29.39 -4.21
C HIS A 216 -6.45 28.81 -2.92
N PHE A 217 -5.61 28.21 -2.04
CA PHE A 217 -6.04 27.56 -0.82
C PHE A 217 -5.20 27.98 0.37
N LYS A 218 -5.87 28.19 1.51
CA LYS A 218 -5.18 28.31 2.80
C LYS A 218 -4.66 26.94 3.25
N PRO A 219 -3.58 26.87 4.04
CA PRO A 219 -3.01 25.61 4.50
C PRO A 219 -4.05 24.64 5.11
N GLU A 220 -4.97 25.16 5.92
CA GLU A 220 -5.98 24.37 6.64
C GLU A 220 -7.05 23.78 5.69
N GLU A 221 -7.28 24.41 4.54
CA GLU A 221 -8.21 23.94 3.52
C GLU A 221 -7.63 22.76 2.73
N LEU A 222 -6.32 22.55 2.82
CA LEU A 222 -5.61 21.46 2.14
C LEU A 222 -5.64 20.13 2.90
N TYR A 223 -5.91 20.15 4.21
CA TYR A 223 -5.88 18.95 5.05
C TYR A 223 -6.82 17.86 4.55
N GLY A 224 -6.26 16.67 4.34
CA GLY A 224 -6.98 15.49 3.85
C GLY A 224 -7.31 15.51 2.35
N LYS A 225 -7.04 16.61 1.64
CA LYS A 225 -7.37 16.73 0.21
C LYS A 225 -6.51 15.86 -0.67
N SER A 226 -7.16 15.25 -1.67
CA SER A 226 -6.48 14.55 -2.77
C SER A 226 -6.45 15.43 -4.01
N ILE A 227 -5.34 15.44 -4.73
CA ILE A 227 -5.18 16.24 -5.96
C ILE A 227 -5.29 15.31 -7.16
N LYS A 228 -6.37 15.41 -7.92
CA LYS A 228 -6.64 14.53 -9.07
C LYS A 228 -7.83 14.96 -9.90
N ASP A 229 -7.74 14.85 -11.22
CA ASP A 229 -8.82 15.13 -12.17
C ASP A 229 -9.71 13.91 -12.47
N LYS A 230 -9.31 12.73 -12.05
CA LYS A 230 -9.96 11.47 -12.45
C LYS A 230 -11.35 11.26 -11.83
N ARG A 231 -11.60 11.81 -10.65
CA ARG A 231 -12.84 11.64 -9.90
C ARG A 231 -13.27 12.95 -9.27
N GLY A 232 -14.50 13.36 -9.46
CA GLY A 232 -15.10 14.42 -8.66
C GLY A 232 -15.25 14.00 -7.20
N GLY A 233 -15.44 14.97 -6.32
CA GLY A 233 -15.69 14.80 -4.89
C GLY A 233 -15.21 16.02 -4.10
N ASN A 234 -15.87 16.32 -3.00
CA ASN A 234 -15.59 17.50 -2.18
C ASN A 234 -14.20 17.47 -1.52
N ASP A 235 -13.57 16.28 -1.46
CA ASP A 235 -12.23 16.09 -0.89
C ASP A 235 -11.12 16.07 -1.94
N ASN A 236 -11.44 16.43 -3.19
CA ASN A 236 -10.48 16.52 -4.27
C ASN A 236 -10.24 17.98 -4.66
N ILE A 237 -8.98 18.29 -4.97
CA ILE A 237 -8.56 19.48 -5.68
C ILE A 237 -8.26 19.05 -7.10
N HIS A 238 -8.78 19.76 -8.07
CA HIS A 238 -8.59 19.49 -9.49
C HIS A 238 -7.65 20.51 -10.13
N SER A 239 -7.14 20.21 -11.31
CA SER A 239 -6.26 21.12 -12.07
C SER A 239 -6.90 22.48 -12.35
N TRP A 240 -8.21 22.52 -12.50
CA TRP A 240 -8.96 23.75 -12.72
C TRP A 240 -9.23 24.55 -11.44
N ASP A 241 -9.18 23.95 -10.26
CA ASP A 241 -9.33 24.64 -8.97
C ASP A 241 -8.10 25.51 -8.67
N ILE A 242 -6.92 25.09 -9.16
CA ILE A 242 -5.65 25.81 -9.03
C ILE A 242 -5.18 26.46 -10.34
N GLU A 243 -6.00 26.41 -11.38
CA GLU A 243 -5.78 27.07 -12.67
C GLU A 243 -4.45 26.74 -13.36
N ILE A 244 -3.91 25.53 -13.16
CA ILE A 244 -2.58 25.14 -13.63
C ILE A 244 -2.43 25.11 -15.17
N LYS A 245 -3.54 25.11 -15.90
CA LYS A 245 -3.56 25.18 -17.37
C LYS A 245 -4.14 26.50 -17.88
N GLY A 246 -4.18 27.51 -17.02
CA GLY A 246 -4.74 28.83 -17.29
C GLY A 246 -6.05 29.10 -16.56
N ALA A 247 -6.42 30.38 -16.48
CA ALA A 247 -7.57 30.85 -15.71
C ALA A 247 -8.90 30.23 -16.17
N VAL A 248 -9.77 29.93 -15.21
CA VAL A 248 -11.06 29.27 -15.40
C VAL A 248 -12.14 30.03 -14.64
N SER A 249 -13.21 30.42 -15.32
CA SER A 249 -14.32 31.12 -14.67
C SER A 249 -15.07 30.20 -13.69
N ASP A 250 -15.81 30.76 -12.74
CA ASP A 250 -16.62 30.00 -11.79
C ASP A 250 -17.64 29.11 -12.49
N GLU A 251 -18.22 29.58 -13.60
CA GLU A 251 -19.13 28.81 -14.43
C GLU A 251 -18.42 27.62 -15.09
N GLN A 252 -17.22 27.81 -15.59
CA GLN A 252 -16.40 26.73 -16.15
C GLN A 252 -15.97 25.72 -15.07
N LYS A 253 -15.59 26.17 -13.86
CA LYS A 253 -15.30 25.28 -12.73
C LYS A 253 -16.53 24.43 -12.37
N LYS A 254 -17.71 25.05 -12.30
CA LYS A 254 -18.98 24.37 -12.06
C LYS A 254 -19.27 23.31 -13.14
N LEU A 255 -19.11 23.66 -14.42
CA LEU A 255 -19.28 22.75 -15.56
C LEU A 255 -18.31 21.56 -15.45
N LEU A 256 -17.02 21.78 -15.23
CA LEU A 256 -16.02 20.71 -15.09
C LEU A 256 -16.32 19.79 -13.91
N ASN A 257 -16.71 20.34 -12.78
CA ASN A 257 -17.12 19.56 -11.60
C ASN A 257 -18.33 18.69 -11.90
N MET A 258 -19.36 19.21 -12.57
CA MET A 258 -20.51 18.43 -12.98
C MET A 258 -20.12 17.35 -13.99
N MET A 259 -19.32 17.67 -15.00
CA MET A 259 -18.83 16.69 -15.98
C MET A 259 -18.01 15.58 -15.34
N SER A 260 -17.22 15.87 -14.29
CA SER A 260 -16.40 14.86 -13.59
C SER A 260 -17.24 13.73 -12.99
N HIS A 261 -18.45 14.04 -12.55
CA HIS A 261 -19.44 13.10 -12.03
C HIS A 261 -20.29 12.47 -13.14
N GLU A 262 -20.88 13.32 -14.01
CA GLU A 262 -21.84 12.89 -15.02
C GLU A 262 -21.25 11.88 -15.99
N ARG A 263 -20.04 12.13 -16.55
CA ARG A 263 -19.39 11.25 -17.53
C ARG A 263 -19.21 9.79 -17.07
N ARG A 264 -19.43 9.52 -15.79
CA ARG A 264 -19.31 8.17 -15.19
C ARG A 264 -20.66 7.49 -14.96
N LYS A 265 -21.78 8.16 -15.22
CA LYS A 265 -23.11 7.58 -15.07
C LYS A 265 -23.37 6.56 -16.18
N LYS A 266 -23.94 5.42 -15.79
CA LYS A 266 -24.21 4.29 -16.68
C LYS A 266 -25.11 4.68 -17.87
N LYS A 267 -26.02 5.67 -17.71
CA LYS A 267 -26.92 6.14 -18.77
C LYS A 267 -26.15 6.52 -20.05
N TRP A 268 -25.00 7.22 -19.92
CA TRP A 268 -24.21 7.66 -21.06
C TRP A 268 -23.52 6.51 -21.79
N ALA A 269 -23.03 5.51 -21.06
CA ALA A 269 -22.48 4.30 -21.65
C ALA A 269 -23.55 3.53 -22.45
N LEU A 270 -24.77 3.40 -21.92
CA LEU A 270 -25.85 2.72 -22.56
C LEU A 270 -26.31 3.44 -23.86
N MET A 271 -26.33 4.78 -23.88
CA MET A 271 -26.62 5.57 -25.08
C MET A 271 -25.65 5.29 -26.24
N HIS A 272 -24.41 4.92 -25.92
CA HIS A 272 -23.40 4.52 -26.90
C HIS A 272 -23.35 3.00 -27.16
N GLY A 273 -24.27 2.21 -26.58
CA GLY A 273 -24.24 0.75 -26.68
C GLY A 273 -23.07 0.09 -25.97
N ILE A 274 -22.51 0.74 -24.94
CA ILE A 274 -21.31 0.30 -24.23
C ILE A 274 -21.71 -0.30 -22.88
N LYS A 275 -21.14 -1.47 -22.55
CA LYS A 275 -21.45 -2.20 -21.31
C LYS A 275 -20.63 -1.77 -20.09
N TRP A 276 -19.54 -1.02 -20.28
CA TRP A 276 -18.66 -0.57 -19.20
C TRP A 276 -18.73 0.95 -19.00
N MET A 277 -18.37 1.39 -17.79
CA MET A 277 -18.30 2.79 -17.42
C MET A 277 -16.83 3.17 -17.17
N ASP A 278 -16.23 3.92 -18.09
CA ASP A 278 -14.84 4.41 -17.96
C ASP A 278 -14.71 5.90 -18.30
N GLY A 279 -15.69 6.70 -17.86
CA GLY A 279 -15.72 8.13 -18.15
C GLY A 279 -15.99 8.39 -19.63
N MET A 280 -17.25 8.37 -20.01
CA MET A 280 -17.68 8.58 -21.40
C MET A 280 -17.40 10.01 -21.85
N PRO A 281 -16.95 10.23 -23.10
CA PRO A 281 -17.03 11.52 -23.71
C PRO A 281 -18.51 11.91 -23.87
N LEU A 282 -18.85 13.16 -23.56
CA LEU A 282 -20.21 13.67 -23.62
C LEU A 282 -20.33 14.68 -24.76
N THR A 283 -21.36 14.53 -25.60
CA THR A 283 -21.65 15.54 -26.63
C THR A 283 -22.23 16.81 -26.00
N GLU A 284 -22.23 17.90 -26.74
CA GLU A 284 -22.82 19.17 -26.28
C GLU A 284 -24.28 19.01 -25.84
N GLU A 285 -25.06 18.23 -26.58
CA GLU A 285 -26.46 17.94 -26.25
C GLU A 285 -26.58 17.15 -24.93
N MET A 286 -25.72 16.16 -24.73
CA MET A 286 -25.70 15.40 -23.47
C MET A 286 -25.28 16.29 -22.27
N ILE A 287 -24.38 17.23 -22.49
CA ILE A 287 -23.97 18.20 -21.46
C ILE A 287 -25.13 19.13 -21.16
N GLY A 288 -25.85 19.59 -22.18
CA GLY A 288 -27.06 20.43 -22.05
C GLY A 288 -28.19 19.82 -21.23
N GLU A 289 -28.23 18.47 -21.07
CA GLU A 289 -29.22 17.82 -20.18
C GLU A 289 -28.98 18.15 -18.68
N PHE A 290 -27.77 18.45 -18.26
CA PHE A 290 -27.45 18.69 -16.85
C PHE A 290 -26.79 20.05 -16.57
N TYR A 291 -26.36 20.76 -17.61
CA TYR A 291 -25.79 22.12 -17.51
C TYR A 291 -26.33 22.99 -18.66
N GLN A 292 -27.16 23.95 -18.32
CA GLN A 292 -27.73 24.90 -19.28
C GLN A 292 -27.03 26.23 -19.23
N SER A 293 -26.51 26.69 -20.37
CA SER A 293 -25.87 27.99 -20.53
C SER A 293 -25.93 28.38 -22.01
N GLU A 294 -26.22 29.65 -22.29
CA GLU A 294 -26.20 30.22 -23.64
C GLU A 294 -24.82 30.16 -24.28
N ASN A 295 -23.75 30.22 -23.44
CA ASN A 295 -22.35 30.20 -23.86
C ASN A 295 -21.71 28.80 -23.71
N LEU A 296 -22.48 27.71 -23.59
CA LEU A 296 -21.95 26.38 -23.34
C LEU A 296 -20.89 25.96 -24.36
N LYS A 297 -21.14 26.17 -25.64
CA LYS A 297 -20.20 25.82 -26.70
C LYS A 297 -18.87 26.54 -26.58
N ASP A 298 -18.91 27.86 -26.35
CA ASP A 298 -17.70 28.68 -26.25
C ASP A 298 -16.89 28.30 -25.01
N MET A 299 -17.56 28.00 -23.89
CA MET A 299 -16.88 27.48 -22.68
C MET A 299 -16.21 26.13 -22.93
N LEU A 300 -16.85 25.20 -23.64
CA LEU A 300 -16.29 23.89 -23.95
C LEU A 300 -15.06 24.02 -24.88
N GLU A 301 -15.12 24.88 -25.90
CA GLU A 301 -13.99 25.10 -26.82
C GLU A 301 -12.83 25.79 -26.11
N ASP A 302 -13.06 26.78 -25.25
CA ASP A 302 -12.04 27.42 -24.43
C ASP A 302 -11.36 26.41 -23.49
N LEU A 303 -12.14 25.54 -22.82
CA LEU A 303 -11.61 24.49 -21.96
C LEU A 303 -10.81 23.41 -22.74
N VAL A 304 -11.15 23.17 -24.02
CA VAL A 304 -10.35 22.32 -24.91
C VAL A 304 -9.05 23.02 -25.27
N ALA A 305 -9.10 24.30 -25.63
CA ALA A 305 -7.91 25.08 -25.97
C ALA A 305 -6.90 25.15 -24.80
N LYS A 306 -7.39 25.29 -23.56
CA LYS A 306 -6.59 25.25 -22.33
C LYS A 306 -6.14 23.84 -21.94
N GLY A 307 -6.69 22.79 -22.53
CA GLY A 307 -6.33 21.39 -22.27
C GLY A 307 -6.95 20.80 -20.99
N TYR A 308 -8.00 21.41 -20.43
CA TYR A 308 -8.81 20.79 -19.36
C TYR A 308 -9.75 19.74 -19.94
N LEU A 309 -10.28 19.98 -21.13
CA LEU A 309 -11.07 19.04 -21.91
C LEU A 309 -10.33 18.59 -23.17
N LYS A 310 -10.77 17.49 -23.72
CA LYS A 310 -10.39 17.00 -25.05
C LYS A 310 -11.61 16.49 -25.78
N LYS A 311 -11.61 16.58 -27.11
CA LYS A 311 -12.58 15.89 -27.96
C LYS A 311 -12.07 14.49 -28.23
N GLU A 312 -12.90 13.49 -28.01
CA GLU A 312 -12.59 12.09 -28.33
C GLU A 312 -13.85 11.31 -28.66
N TYR A 313 -13.67 10.19 -29.36
CA TYR A 313 -14.77 9.26 -29.64
C TYR A 313 -14.99 8.29 -28.47
N PRO A 314 -16.24 7.83 -28.25
CA PRO A 314 -16.50 6.70 -27.36
C PRO A 314 -15.66 5.49 -27.78
N LYS A 315 -15.18 4.72 -26.81
CA LYS A 315 -14.36 3.55 -27.10
C LYS A 315 -15.24 2.32 -27.32
N ALA A 316 -14.85 1.46 -28.26
CA ALA A 316 -15.39 0.12 -28.47
C ALA A 316 -14.37 -0.96 -28.08
N LEU A 317 -14.85 -2.17 -27.76
CA LEU A 317 -13.99 -3.34 -27.62
C LEU A 317 -13.64 -3.86 -29.01
N VAL A 318 -12.35 -4.05 -29.23
CA VAL A 318 -11.78 -4.61 -30.45
C VAL A 318 -10.87 -5.77 -30.06
N ILE A 319 -10.92 -6.87 -30.82
CA ILE A 319 -10.00 -7.98 -30.64
C ILE A 319 -8.72 -7.65 -31.43
N GLU A 320 -7.61 -7.53 -30.75
CA GLU A 320 -6.28 -7.44 -31.38
C GLU A 320 -5.63 -8.83 -31.39
N HIS A 321 -5.33 -9.31 -32.59
CA HIS A 321 -4.56 -10.54 -32.77
C HIS A 321 -3.08 -10.25 -32.56
N THR A 322 -2.48 -10.86 -31.56
CA THR A 322 -1.06 -10.71 -31.26
C THR A 322 -0.35 -12.07 -31.36
N ILE A 323 0.97 -12.05 -31.45
CA ILE A 323 1.80 -13.28 -31.44
C ILE A 323 1.63 -14.09 -30.13
N PHE A 324 1.05 -13.47 -29.07
CA PHE A 324 0.75 -14.12 -27.78
C PHE A 324 -0.72 -14.51 -27.62
N GLY A 325 -1.51 -14.46 -28.70
CA GLY A 325 -2.94 -14.73 -28.70
C GLY A 325 -3.82 -13.49 -28.82
N ASP A 326 -5.13 -13.70 -28.85
CA ASP A 326 -6.13 -12.67 -29.00
C ASP A 326 -6.29 -11.86 -27.69
N ARG A 327 -6.29 -10.54 -27.83
CA ARG A 327 -6.45 -9.63 -26.69
C ARG A 327 -7.60 -8.64 -26.96
N GLU A 328 -8.55 -8.58 -26.05
CA GLU A 328 -9.56 -7.51 -26.06
C GLU A 328 -8.95 -6.18 -25.62
N VAL A 329 -9.01 -5.18 -26.50
CA VAL A 329 -8.56 -3.82 -26.22
C VAL A 329 -9.67 -2.80 -26.50
N ARG A 330 -9.61 -1.68 -25.82
CA ARG A 330 -10.55 -0.56 -26.02
C ARG A 330 -9.95 0.46 -26.96
N ARG A 331 -10.55 0.62 -28.16
CA ARG A 331 -10.16 1.60 -29.17
C ARG A 331 -11.26 2.64 -29.37
N GLN A 332 -10.88 3.88 -29.73
CA GLN A 332 -11.85 4.91 -30.12
C GLN A 332 -12.61 4.43 -31.36
N ASP A 333 -13.93 4.63 -31.38
CA ASP A 333 -14.82 4.26 -32.47
C ASP A 333 -15.26 5.52 -33.22
N PRO A 334 -14.63 5.85 -34.37
CA PRO A 334 -14.94 7.07 -35.12
C PRO A 334 -16.29 7.02 -35.82
N THR A 335 -17.03 5.89 -35.81
CA THR A 335 -18.38 5.79 -36.35
C THR A 335 -19.40 6.43 -35.40
N LYS A 336 -19.01 6.70 -34.16
CA LYS A 336 -19.85 7.35 -33.15
C LYS A 336 -19.57 8.85 -33.10
N LYS A 337 -20.52 9.60 -32.54
CA LYS A 337 -20.35 11.06 -32.36
C LYS A 337 -19.28 11.34 -31.33
N ALA A 338 -18.29 12.19 -31.68
CA ALA A 338 -17.28 12.66 -30.76
C ALA A 338 -17.90 13.55 -29.67
N GLY A 339 -17.33 13.52 -28.48
CA GLY A 339 -17.75 14.33 -27.35
C GLY A 339 -16.57 14.89 -26.56
N TYR A 340 -16.87 15.72 -25.58
CA TYR A 340 -15.92 16.32 -24.66
C TYR A 340 -15.65 15.40 -23.48
N ASN A 341 -14.40 15.24 -23.13
CA ASN A 341 -14.01 14.45 -21.96
C ASN A 341 -12.92 15.17 -21.17
N ILE A 342 -12.89 14.99 -19.86
CA ILE A 342 -11.88 15.56 -18.99
C ILE A 342 -10.52 14.90 -19.31
N VAL A 343 -9.49 15.73 -19.44
CA VAL A 343 -8.10 15.28 -19.59
C VAL A 343 -7.63 14.76 -18.25
N ALA A 344 -7.95 13.51 -17.95
CA ALA A 344 -7.45 12.81 -16.77
C ALA A 344 -6.13 12.14 -17.09
N GLY A 345 -5.03 12.82 -16.81
CA GLY A 345 -3.69 12.23 -16.92
C GLY A 345 -3.49 11.09 -15.93
N LYS A 346 -2.74 10.06 -16.30
CA LYS A 346 -2.13 9.16 -15.34
C LYS A 346 -1.01 9.93 -14.65
N LEU A 347 -1.14 10.22 -13.34
CA LEU A 347 -0.07 10.76 -12.50
C LEU A 347 0.43 12.17 -12.87
N SER A 348 -0.44 13.08 -13.21
CA SER A 348 -0.08 14.41 -13.69
C SER A 348 0.33 15.38 -12.59
N PHE A 349 0.17 15.05 -11.32
CA PHE A 349 0.48 15.97 -10.22
C PHE A 349 1.70 15.55 -9.42
N GLU A 350 2.48 16.51 -8.96
CA GLU A 350 3.61 16.33 -8.04
C GLU A 350 3.13 15.76 -6.69
N ILE A 351 1.92 16.17 -6.30
CA ILE A 351 1.27 15.80 -5.03
C ILE A 351 0.00 15.02 -5.33
N ASN A 352 -0.17 13.86 -4.71
CA ASN A 352 -1.40 13.08 -4.80
C ASN A 352 -2.37 13.36 -3.65
N LYS A 353 -1.82 13.59 -2.45
CA LYS A 353 -2.60 13.82 -1.25
C LYS A 353 -1.82 14.65 -0.25
N ILE A 354 -2.52 15.59 0.37
CA ILE A 354 -2.04 16.32 1.55
C ILE A 354 -2.71 15.68 2.76
N LEU A 355 -1.89 15.21 3.69
CA LEU A 355 -2.37 14.48 4.85
C LEU A 355 -2.97 15.45 5.88
N ASP A 356 -4.00 14.99 6.59
CA ASP A 356 -4.61 15.71 7.69
C ASP A 356 -3.84 15.39 8.99
N PRO A 357 -3.26 16.39 9.68
CA PRO A 357 -2.58 16.18 10.95
C PRO A 357 -3.46 15.55 12.03
N GLN A 358 -4.77 15.81 12.00
CA GLN A 358 -5.75 15.25 12.95
C GLN A 358 -6.28 13.87 12.53
N GLY A 359 -5.93 13.41 11.34
CA GLY A 359 -6.30 12.11 10.80
C GLY A 359 -5.20 11.07 10.91
N ILE A 360 -5.28 10.07 10.04
CA ILE A 360 -4.28 9.01 9.86
C ILE A 360 -3.83 8.94 8.40
N ALA A 361 -2.61 8.51 8.16
CA ALA A 361 -2.10 8.25 6.82
C ALA A 361 -2.79 7.02 6.20
N PRO A 362 -3.00 6.99 4.88
CA PRO A 362 -3.38 5.77 4.17
C PRO A 362 -2.27 4.74 4.23
N THR A 363 -2.53 3.51 3.77
CA THR A 363 -1.47 2.51 3.57
C THR A 363 -0.34 3.08 2.72
N LEU A 364 0.83 3.17 3.30
CA LEU A 364 2.03 3.62 2.60
C LEU A 364 2.51 2.50 1.65
N VAL A 365 2.64 2.84 0.37
CA VAL A 365 3.18 1.97 -0.67
C VAL A 365 4.34 2.68 -1.38
N ALA A 366 5.37 1.94 -1.75
CA ALA A 366 6.63 2.48 -2.24
C ALA A 366 6.48 3.56 -3.34
N MET A 367 5.60 3.32 -4.32
CA MET A 367 5.39 4.24 -5.45
C MET A 367 4.65 5.54 -5.08
N ASP A 368 3.84 5.52 -4.04
CA ASP A 368 2.94 6.64 -3.69
C ASP A 368 3.49 7.52 -2.57
N MET A 369 4.43 7.02 -1.75
CA MET A 369 4.96 7.76 -0.60
C MET A 369 5.55 9.12 -0.98
N LYS A 370 6.28 9.20 -2.08
CA LYS A 370 6.86 10.45 -2.58
C LYS A 370 5.85 11.51 -2.99
N LYS A 371 4.56 11.15 -3.06
CA LYS A 371 3.45 12.04 -3.43
C LYS A 371 2.49 12.32 -2.28
N LEU A 372 2.82 11.85 -1.06
CA LEU A 372 2.12 12.19 0.17
C LEU A 372 2.82 13.36 0.83
N PHE A 373 2.07 14.41 1.06
CA PHE A 373 2.57 15.69 1.55
C PHE A 373 1.90 16.08 2.86
N VAL A 374 2.57 16.93 3.60
CA VAL A 374 2.05 17.60 4.80
C VAL A 374 2.24 19.11 4.65
N VAL A 375 1.43 19.87 5.35
CA VAL A 375 1.60 21.31 5.49
C VAL A 375 2.66 21.58 6.56
N ASP A 376 3.64 22.43 6.26
CA ASP A 376 4.67 22.89 7.16
C ASP A 376 5.12 24.32 6.77
N ASN A 377 5.46 25.17 7.72
CA ASN A 377 5.97 26.54 7.48
C ASN A 377 5.17 27.35 6.45
N GLY A 378 3.84 27.23 6.44
CA GLY A 378 2.97 27.95 5.50
C GLY A 378 3.04 27.46 4.06
N GLY A 379 3.68 26.32 3.77
CA GLY A 379 3.76 25.65 2.50
C GLY A 379 3.48 24.16 2.61
N VAL A 380 3.94 23.40 1.64
CA VAL A 380 3.79 21.94 1.62
C VAL A 380 5.13 21.23 1.40
N ARG A 381 5.32 20.07 2.00
CA ARG A 381 6.52 19.24 1.85
C ARG A 381 6.17 17.74 1.87
N PRO A 382 7.00 16.88 1.27
CA PRO A 382 6.84 15.43 1.45
C PRO A 382 7.10 15.04 2.92
N LEU A 383 6.68 13.85 3.29
CA LEU A 383 7.10 13.22 4.55
C LEU A 383 8.63 13.07 4.58
N THR A 384 9.22 13.23 5.76
CA THR A 384 10.62 12.84 5.99
C THR A 384 10.74 11.32 6.12
N LEU A 385 11.96 10.80 5.98
CA LEU A 385 12.20 9.36 6.23
C LEU A 385 11.95 9.01 7.70
N ARG A 386 12.23 9.94 8.63
CA ARG A 386 11.98 9.76 10.07
C ARG A 386 10.48 9.68 10.37
N GLU A 387 9.68 10.57 9.81
CA GLU A 387 8.22 10.48 9.89
C GLU A 387 7.69 9.19 9.28
N GLY A 388 8.27 8.76 8.17
CA GLY A 388 7.98 7.46 7.56
C GLY A 388 8.25 6.29 8.51
N LEU A 389 9.40 6.26 9.19
CA LEU A 389 9.74 5.23 10.18
C LEU A 389 8.77 5.25 11.38
N ARG A 390 8.43 6.43 11.90
CA ARG A 390 7.47 6.59 13.00
C ARG A 390 6.08 6.08 12.63
N LEU A 391 5.64 6.23 11.37
CA LEU A 391 4.38 5.67 10.87
C LEU A 391 4.33 4.14 10.91
N PHE A 392 5.49 3.48 10.94
CA PHE A 392 5.60 2.03 11.12
C PHE A 392 5.98 1.62 12.56
N GLY A 393 6.20 2.60 13.47
CA GLY A 393 6.53 2.36 14.86
C GLY A 393 7.99 1.98 15.10
N TYR A 394 8.90 2.35 14.20
CA TYR A 394 10.32 2.25 14.46
C TYR A 394 10.74 3.33 15.47
N PRO A 395 11.66 3.02 16.41
CA PRO A 395 12.15 3.99 17.38
C PRO A 395 13.04 5.05 16.69
N ASP A 396 13.20 6.20 17.35
CA ASP A 396 13.95 7.33 16.77
C ASP A 396 15.45 7.08 16.65
N ASP A 397 16.00 6.14 17.41
CA ASP A 397 17.41 5.71 17.32
C ASP A 397 17.67 4.69 16.20
N PHE A 398 16.64 4.20 15.53
CA PHE A 398 16.78 3.26 14.42
C PHE A 398 17.58 3.89 13.27
N GLN A 399 18.69 3.24 12.90
CA GLN A 399 19.58 3.71 11.85
C GLN A 399 18.99 3.44 10.47
N PHE A 400 18.91 4.49 9.64
CA PHE A 400 18.34 4.38 8.30
C PHE A 400 19.21 5.09 7.26
N PRO A 401 20.43 4.58 7.00
CA PRO A 401 21.46 5.23 6.19
C PRO A 401 21.24 5.06 4.69
N VAL A 402 20.08 5.45 4.20
CA VAL A 402 19.66 5.38 2.80
C VAL A 402 19.18 6.74 2.30
N ASN A 403 19.18 6.95 0.99
CA ASN A 403 18.58 8.14 0.41
C ASN A 403 17.05 8.09 0.43
N GLN A 404 16.40 9.19 0.08
CA GLN A 404 14.94 9.30 0.18
C GLN A 404 14.19 8.31 -0.73
N GLU A 405 14.69 8.05 -1.94
CA GLU A 405 14.05 7.12 -2.88
C GLU A 405 14.15 5.67 -2.39
N GLU A 406 15.35 5.24 -2.01
CA GLU A 406 15.60 3.93 -1.38
C GLU A 406 14.77 3.77 -0.11
N GLY A 407 14.72 4.82 0.73
CA GLY A 407 14.00 4.82 1.98
C GLY A 407 12.48 4.66 1.78
N PHE A 408 11.88 5.36 0.84
CA PHE A 408 10.45 5.21 0.55
C PHE A 408 10.11 3.85 -0.05
N ASP A 409 10.99 3.26 -0.86
CA ASP A 409 10.84 1.89 -1.34
C ASP A 409 10.87 0.89 -0.17
N LEU A 410 11.81 1.01 0.75
CA LEU A 410 11.91 0.14 1.92
C LEU A 410 10.71 0.29 2.86
N LEU A 411 10.30 1.52 3.15
CA LEU A 411 9.14 1.81 4.01
C LEU A 411 7.84 1.27 3.40
N GLY A 412 7.66 1.34 2.08
CA GLY A 412 6.49 0.75 1.42
C GLY A 412 6.37 -0.77 1.60
N ASN A 413 7.50 -1.45 1.79
CA ASN A 413 7.60 -2.90 1.90
C ASN A 413 7.77 -3.41 3.34
N THR A 414 7.91 -2.52 4.33
CA THR A 414 8.07 -2.92 5.73
C THR A 414 6.73 -3.18 6.44
N VAL A 415 6.81 -3.64 7.67
CA VAL A 415 5.69 -4.03 8.53
C VAL A 415 5.48 -3.06 9.69
N ALA A 416 4.30 -3.07 10.29
CA ALA A 416 3.96 -2.28 11.48
C ALA A 416 4.54 -2.96 12.73
N VAL A 417 5.62 -2.41 13.29
CA VAL A 417 6.36 -2.95 14.43
C VAL A 417 5.47 -3.20 15.66
N PRO A 418 4.56 -2.28 16.08
CA PRO A 418 3.69 -2.52 17.23
C PRO A 418 2.69 -3.66 17.03
N VAL A 419 2.23 -3.93 15.80
CA VAL A 419 1.37 -5.07 15.50
C VAL A 419 2.14 -6.38 15.69
N ILE A 420 3.36 -6.44 15.15
CA ILE A 420 4.24 -7.60 15.35
C ILE A 420 4.53 -7.80 16.85
N ALA A 421 4.82 -6.72 17.59
CA ALA A 421 5.07 -6.83 19.03
C ALA A 421 3.87 -7.41 19.78
N ALA A 422 2.65 -6.99 19.47
CA ALA A 422 1.43 -7.53 20.07
C ALA A 422 1.21 -9.01 19.72
N VAL A 423 1.45 -9.40 18.47
CA VAL A 423 1.38 -10.81 18.02
C VAL A 423 2.47 -11.64 18.69
N ALA A 424 3.70 -11.16 18.73
CA ALA A 424 4.83 -11.87 19.33
C ALA A 424 4.68 -12.01 20.86
N GLU A 425 4.03 -11.06 21.55
CA GLU A 425 3.72 -11.16 22.98
C GLU A 425 2.78 -12.35 23.28
N ARG A 426 1.84 -12.65 22.38
CA ARG A 426 0.99 -13.86 22.48
C ARG A 426 1.83 -15.14 22.37
N LEU A 427 2.78 -15.17 21.43
CA LEU A 427 3.70 -16.30 21.26
C LEU A 427 4.66 -16.45 22.44
N ALA A 428 5.20 -15.36 22.96
CA ALA A 428 6.08 -15.38 24.14
C ALA A 428 5.33 -15.93 25.37
N ASN A 429 4.06 -15.55 25.55
CA ASN A 429 3.24 -16.08 26.63
C ASN A 429 2.94 -17.59 26.47
N ALA A 430 2.70 -18.05 25.25
CA ALA A 430 2.58 -19.49 24.97
C ALA A 430 3.91 -20.21 25.26
N TYR A 431 5.04 -19.69 24.74
CA TYR A 431 6.37 -20.25 24.97
C TYR A 431 6.71 -20.37 26.45
N ASN A 432 6.37 -19.37 27.25
CA ASN A 432 6.59 -19.35 28.71
C ASN A 432 5.96 -20.55 29.45
N LYS A 433 4.77 -21.00 29.01
CA LYS A 433 4.08 -22.15 29.62
C LYS A 433 4.85 -23.46 29.48
N TYR A 434 5.67 -23.59 28.43
CA TYR A 434 6.37 -24.83 28.09
C TYR A 434 7.87 -24.78 28.40
N GLN A 435 8.37 -23.67 28.93
CA GLN A 435 9.75 -23.51 29.40
C GLN A 435 9.89 -23.67 30.92
N ASN A 436 8.81 -23.73 31.64
CA ASN A 436 8.71 -24.03 33.08
C ASN A 436 8.33 -25.49 33.29
#